data_f4dc2b55ff9df93cea0b6604985e3a31
#
_entry.id   f4dc2b55ff9df93cea0b6604985e3a31
#
_cell.length_a   1.000
_cell.length_b   1.000
_cell.length_c   1.000
_cell.angle_alpha   90.00
_cell.angle_beta   90.00
_cell.angle_gamma   90.00
#
_symmetry.space_group_name_H-M   'P 1'
#
loop_
_entity.id
_entity.type
_entity.pdbx_description
1 polymer ?
#
loop_
_entity_poly.entity_id
_entity_poly.type
_entity_poly.pdbx_seq_one_letter_code
_entity_poly.pdbx_strand_id
1 'polypeptide(L)'
;YNVNLNLNDEAIYGEATSSSFDNKKIKRQNSASPRYMSDTPMEQTRANLPHWSQGETCIFVTFRLADSIPKEKRIQWGAERDEWMDKHPQPWDENTSIEYNERFGGKLEQWLDDGFGSCVLKDSCCREIIERALSYFDGQRYVLYAFVVMPNHVHVLFAPLAPHTMSTIIQSWKSFTARIMRKRIGGIGPFWQKESWDRLIRSESHFRYVANYIRNNPRKSNIPVYASETCAKICNWDDSMEKRLK
;
A
#
# COMPACT_ATOMS: atom_id res chain seq x y z
N TYR A 1 28.73 8.25 -8.17
CA TYR A 1 28.18 8.97 -9.31
C TYR A 1 26.96 9.72 -8.80
N ASN A 2 27.16 11.03 -8.51
CA ASN A 2 26.08 11.96 -8.16
C ASN A 2 25.36 12.34 -9.47
N VAL A 3 24.26 11.71 -9.78
CA VAL A 3 23.32 12.20 -10.77
C VAL A 3 22.31 13.05 -10.00
N ASN A 4 22.54 14.37 -10.03
CA ASN A 4 21.55 15.36 -9.63
C ASN A 4 20.37 15.27 -10.61
N LEU A 5 19.40 14.42 -10.33
CA LEU A 5 18.11 14.49 -11.01
C LEU A 5 17.37 15.70 -10.45
N ASN A 6 17.28 16.75 -11.29
CA ASN A 6 16.43 17.88 -11.03
C ASN A 6 14.98 17.36 -10.97
N LEU A 7 14.43 17.21 -9.76
CA LEU A 7 13.11 16.63 -9.50
C LEU A 7 11.96 17.52 -9.99
N ASN A 8 12.29 18.62 -10.67
CA ASN A 8 11.35 19.57 -11.29
C ASN A 8 11.08 19.27 -12.77
N ASP A 9 11.50 18.11 -13.31
CA ASP A 9 11.17 17.73 -14.67
C ASP A 9 9.67 17.45 -14.79
N GLU A 10 8.91 18.48 -15.19
CA GLU A 10 7.50 18.41 -15.59
C GLU A 10 7.23 17.33 -16.65
N ALA A 11 8.24 16.93 -17.39
CA ALA A 11 8.19 15.84 -18.37
C ALA A 11 7.95 14.46 -17.74
N ILE A 12 8.09 14.29 -16.41
CA ILE A 12 7.85 13.01 -15.73
C ILE A 12 6.35 12.76 -15.54
N TYR A 13 5.54 13.80 -15.51
CA TYR A 13 4.10 13.71 -15.19
C TYR A 13 3.16 13.80 -16.40
N GLY A 14 3.69 13.83 -17.65
CA GLY A 14 2.90 13.93 -18.89
C GLY A 14 1.96 15.14 -18.87
N GLU A 15 2.06 16.00 -19.86
CA GLU A 15 1.28 17.20 -20.15
C GLU A 15 -0.03 17.39 -19.33
N ALA A 16 0.10 17.71 -18.06
CA ALA A 16 -0.92 18.46 -17.34
C ALA A 16 -0.49 19.92 -17.46
N THR A 17 -1.15 20.61 -18.35
CA THR A 17 -1.07 22.04 -18.68
C THR A 17 -0.35 22.89 -17.65
N SER A 18 0.70 23.58 -18.12
CA SER A 18 1.42 24.63 -17.42
C SER A 18 0.45 25.70 -16.87
N SER A 19 0.08 25.53 -15.64
CA SER A 19 -0.61 26.57 -14.87
C SER A 19 -0.08 26.48 -13.46
N SER A 20 0.87 27.36 -13.17
CA SER A 20 1.32 27.83 -11.87
C SER A 20 1.20 26.80 -10.74
N PHE A 21 2.35 26.21 -10.36
CA PHE A 21 2.53 25.65 -9.03
C PHE A 21 2.48 26.78 -7.98
N ASP A 22 1.35 27.45 -7.92
CA ASP A 22 0.98 28.18 -6.74
C ASP A 22 0.77 27.18 -5.62
N ASN A 23 1.47 27.40 -4.53
CA ASN A 23 1.24 26.86 -3.19
C ASN A 23 -0.17 27.23 -2.68
N LYS A 24 -1.19 27.03 -3.51
CA LYS A 24 -2.56 27.02 -3.04
C LYS A 24 -2.69 25.77 -2.19
N LYS A 25 -2.58 25.95 -0.85
CA LYS A 25 -3.32 25.16 0.10
C LYS A 25 -4.68 24.89 -0.52
N ILE A 26 -4.81 23.74 -1.22
CA ILE A 26 -6.11 23.20 -1.56
C ILE A 26 -6.76 23.05 -0.21
N LYS A 27 -7.70 23.93 0.09
CA LYS A 27 -8.55 23.80 1.27
C LYS A 27 -9.13 22.41 1.14
N ARG A 28 -8.68 21.50 2.00
CA ARG A 28 -9.18 20.13 2.14
C ARG A 28 -10.65 20.24 2.54
N GLN A 29 -11.53 20.40 1.55
CA GLN A 29 -12.96 20.22 1.69
C GLN A 29 -13.18 18.73 1.49
N ASN A 30 -13.51 18.09 2.56
CA ASN A 30 -13.94 16.72 2.80
C ASN A 30 -12.90 15.88 3.57
N SER A 31 -12.93 16.05 4.89
CA SER A 31 -12.64 14.95 5.80
C SER A 31 -13.82 13.96 5.72
N ALA A 32 -13.96 13.26 4.61
CA ALA A 32 -14.94 12.19 4.53
C ALA A 32 -14.55 11.14 5.57
N SER A 33 -15.43 10.88 6.54
CA SER A 33 -15.22 9.80 7.50
C SER A 33 -14.96 8.50 6.75
N PRO A 34 -14.02 7.66 7.23
CA PRO A 34 -13.74 6.38 6.59
C PRO A 34 -15.02 5.55 6.44
N ARG A 35 -15.24 5.00 5.26
CA ARG A 35 -16.32 4.04 5.03
C ARG A 35 -15.80 2.65 5.32
N TYR A 36 -16.55 1.89 6.09
CA TYR A 36 -16.22 0.52 6.48
C TYR A 36 -17.04 -0.48 5.68
N MET A 37 -16.59 -1.73 5.69
CA MET A 37 -17.30 -2.83 5.08
C MET A 37 -18.75 -2.87 5.59
N SER A 38 -19.70 -3.02 4.67
CA SER A 38 -21.13 -3.09 4.95
C SER A 38 -21.72 -4.40 4.39
N ASP A 39 -23.01 -4.65 4.63
CA ASP A 39 -23.72 -5.82 4.08
C ASP A 39 -24.02 -5.73 2.57
N THR A 40 -23.55 -4.66 1.90
CA THR A 40 -23.66 -4.55 0.44
C THR A 40 -22.81 -5.63 -0.25
N PRO A 41 -23.23 -6.11 -1.44
CA PRO A 41 -22.47 -7.13 -2.17
C PRO A 41 -21.02 -6.72 -2.38
N MET A 42 -20.10 -7.64 -2.09
CA MET A 42 -18.68 -7.49 -2.38
C MET A 42 -18.40 -7.95 -3.80
N GLU A 43 -17.64 -7.14 -4.53
CA GLU A 43 -17.04 -7.57 -5.78
C GLU A 43 -15.73 -8.28 -5.48
N GLN A 44 -15.58 -9.47 -6.03
CA GLN A 44 -14.36 -10.23 -5.94
C GLN A 44 -13.77 -10.42 -7.32
N THR A 45 -12.55 -9.94 -7.50
CA THR A 45 -11.76 -10.27 -8.69
C THR A 45 -10.75 -11.34 -8.35
N ARG A 46 -10.67 -12.38 -9.18
CA ARG A 46 -9.68 -13.45 -9.06
C ARG A 46 -8.50 -13.18 -9.98
N ALA A 47 -7.35 -12.94 -9.35
CA ALA A 47 -6.06 -13.24 -9.94
C ALA A 47 -5.48 -14.45 -9.18
N ASN A 48 -4.18 -14.49 -8.87
CA ASN A 48 -3.64 -15.55 -8.01
C ASN A 48 -3.98 -15.32 -6.52
N LEU A 49 -4.34 -14.09 -6.14
CA LEU A 49 -4.85 -13.75 -4.81
C LEU A 49 -6.30 -13.23 -4.93
N PRO A 50 -7.19 -13.54 -3.99
CA PRO A 50 -8.50 -12.92 -3.95
C PRO A 50 -8.35 -11.44 -3.61
N HIS A 51 -8.94 -10.59 -4.41
CA HIS A 51 -9.04 -9.15 -4.17
C HIS A 51 -10.48 -8.78 -3.90
N TRP A 52 -10.69 -8.07 -2.80
CA TRP A 52 -12.01 -7.69 -2.33
C TRP A 52 -12.23 -6.20 -2.57
N SER A 53 -13.33 -5.83 -3.19
CA SER A 53 -13.71 -4.44 -3.32
C SER A 53 -15.17 -4.22 -2.96
N GLN A 54 -15.45 -3.09 -2.32
CA GLN A 54 -16.77 -2.68 -1.91
C GLN A 54 -16.87 -1.15 -2.05
N GLY A 55 -16.92 -0.68 -3.29
CA GLY A 55 -17.04 0.74 -3.60
C GLY A 55 -15.92 1.59 -2.94
N GLU A 56 -16.33 2.61 -2.20
CA GLU A 56 -15.44 3.56 -1.51
C GLU A 56 -15.01 3.10 -0.11
N THR A 57 -15.13 1.81 0.19
CA THR A 57 -14.71 1.24 1.48
C THR A 57 -13.21 1.35 1.67
N CYS A 58 -12.79 1.63 2.91
CA CYS A 58 -11.39 1.63 3.31
C CYS A 58 -10.74 0.27 3.10
N ILE A 59 -9.54 0.30 2.54
CA ILE A 59 -8.75 -0.88 2.22
C ILE A 59 -7.34 -0.71 2.78
N PHE A 60 -6.84 -1.75 3.42
CA PHE A 60 -5.42 -1.89 3.73
C PHE A 60 -4.76 -2.74 2.67
N VAL A 61 -3.69 -2.25 2.09
CA VAL A 61 -2.96 -2.93 1.02
C VAL A 61 -1.47 -3.00 1.33
N THR A 62 -0.87 -4.17 1.02
CA THR A 62 0.58 -4.37 1.02
C THR A 62 1.03 -4.75 -0.38
N PHE A 63 1.94 -3.99 -0.96
CA PHE A 63 2.63 -4.36 -2.19
C PHE A 63 4.14 -4.33 -1.98
N ARG A 64 4.87 -5.20 -2.66
CA ARG A 64 6.26 -5.52 -2.34
C ARG A 64 7.15 -5.62 -3.56
N LEU A 65 8.45 -5.46 -3.36
CA LEU A 65 9.45 -5.69 -4.39
C LEU A 65 9.37 -7.14 -4.90
N ALA A 66 9.72 -7.35 -6.16
CA ALA A 66 9.66 -8.66 -6.78
C ALA A 66 10.60 -9.69 -6.13
N ASP A 67 11.70 -9.22 -5.55
CA ASP A 67 12.75 -10.00 -4.89
C ASP A 67 12.61 -10.05 -3.36
N SER A 68 11.57 -9.44 -2.79
CA SER A 68 11.39 -9.31 -1.33
C SER A 68 11.14 -10.63 -0.60
N ILE A 69 10.85 -11.71 -1.30
CA ILE A 69 10.69 -13.06 -0.73
C ILE A 69 11.41 -14.05 -1.63
N PRO A 70 12.27 -14.93 -1.08
CA PRO A 70 12.94 -15.98 -1.82
C PRO A 70 11.95 -16.85 -2.60
N LYS A 71 12.39 -17.28 -3.79
CA LYS A 71 11.53 -18.02 -4.73
C LYS A 71 10.97 -19.31 -4.11
N GLU A 72 11.80 -20.02 -3.35
CA GLU A 72 11.45 -21.29 -2.71
C GLU A 72 10.35 -21.08 -1.66
N LYS A 73 10.50 -20.07 -0.80
CA LYS A 73 9.47 -19.71 0.21
C LYS A 73 8.14 -19.34 -0.46
N ARG A 74 8.21 -18.59 -1.57
CA ARG A 74 7.02 -18.18 -2.32
C ARG A 74 6.30 -19.35 -2.97
N ILE A 75 7.04 -20.33 -3.53
CA ILE A 75 6.46 -21.53 -4.14
C ILE A 75 5.76 -22.37 -3.05
N GLN A 76 6.45 -22.63 -1.94
CA GLN A 76 5.89 -23.41 -0.84
C GLN A 76 4.63 -22.75 -0.28
N TRP A 77 4.70 -21.44 -0.01
CA TRP A 77 3.56 -20.66 0.48
C TRP A 77 2.38 -20.67 -0.49
N GLY A 78 2.65 -20.59 -1.79
CA GLY A 78 1.63 -20.68 -2.82
C GLY A 78 0.92 -22.04 -2.79
N ALA A 79 1.68 -23.14 -2.73
CA ALA A 79 1.14 -24.49 -2.67
C ALA A 79 0.30 -24.71 -1.41
N GLU A 80 0.80 -24.31 -0.22
CA GLU A 80 0.06 -24.40 1.05
C GLU A 80 -1.26 -23.59 1.01
N ARG A 81 -1.22 -22.42 0.39
CA ARG A 81 -2.40 -21.56 0.24
C ARG A 81 -3.41 -22.17 -0.71
N ASP A 82 -2.96 -22.66 -1.87
CA ASP A 82 -3.84 -23.23 -2.89
C ASP A 82 -4.53 -24.50 -2.34
N GLU A 83 -3.80 -25.35 -1.62
CA GLU A 83 -4.37 -26.50 -0.91
C GLU A 83 -5.42 -26.09 0.14
N TRP A 84 -5.16 -25.01 0.88
CA TRP A 84 -6.12 -24.49 1.85
C TRP A 84 -7.37 -23.92 1.16
N MET A 85 -7.21 -23.18 0.06
CA MET A 85 -8.30 -22.61 -0.74
C MET A 85 -9.22 -23.70 -1.31
N ASP A 86 -8.64 -24.84 -1.75
CA ASP A 86 -9.42 -25.97 -2.28
C ASP A 86 -10.31 -26.60 -1.17
N LYS A 87 -9.85 -26.57 0.08
CA LYS A 87 -10.61 -27.07 1.24
C LYS A 87 -11.64 -26.08 1.77
N HIS A 88 -11.52 -24.79 1.42
CA HIS A 88 -12.38 -23.72 1.89
C HIS A 88 -12.94 -22.96 0.69
N PRO A 89 -13.95 -23.52 0.00
CA PRO A 89 -14.56 -22.84 -1.14
C PRO A 89 -15.27 -21.55 -0.70
N GLN A 90 -15.21 -20.56 -1.57
CA GLN A 90 -15.86 -19.27 -1.35
C GLN A 90 -17.35 -19.32 -1.70
N PRO A 91 -18.19 -18.43 -1.15
CA PRO A 91 -17.83 -17.31 -0.27
C PRO A 91 -17.48 -17.75 1.16
N TRP A 92 -16.54 -17.03 1.79
CA TRP A 92 -16.14 -17.28 3.16
C TRP A 92 -16.96 -16.51 4.18
N ASP A 93 -17.19 -17.11 5.32
CA ASP A 93 -17.67 -16.41 6.50
C ASP A 93 -16.56 -15.56 7.14
N GLU A 94 -16.90 -14.84 8.19
CA GLU A 94 -15.96 -13.96 8.88
C GLU A 94 -14.80 -14.73 9.50
N ASN A 95 -15.06 -15.87 10.15
CA ASN A 95 -14.05 -16.67 10.81
C ASN A 95 -13.05 -17.27 9.82
N THR A 96 -13.54 -17.82 8.72
CA THR A 96 -12.70 -18.36 7.64
C THR A 96 -11.84 -17.25 7.00
N SER A 97 -12.39 -16.05 6.85
CA SER A 97 -11.64 -14.90 6.35
C SER A 97 -10.54 -14.44 7.34
N ILE A 98 -10.80 -14.49 8.63
CA ILE A 98 -9.82 -14.19 9.68
C ILE A 98 -8.70 -15.22 9.64
N GLU A 99 -9.04 -16.52 9.67
CA GLU A 99 -8.05 -17.61 9.60
C GLU A 99 -7.13 -17.48 8.38
N TYR A 100 -7.70 -17.23 7.20
CA TYR A 100 -6.92 -17.02 5.98
C TYR A 100 -5.91 -15.87 6.14
N ASN A 101 -6.37 -14.73 6.65
CA ASN A 101 -5.51 -13.56 6.82
C ASN A 101 -4.42 -13.77 7.88
N GLU A 102 -4.72 -14.42 8.99
CA GLU A 102 -3.73 -14.74 10.02
C GLU A 102 -2.69 -15.74 9.52
N ARG A 103 -3.14 -16.82 8.88
CA ARG A 103 -2.28 -17.88 8.40
C ARG A 103 -1.37 -17.44 7.26
N PHE A 104 -1.92 -16.83 6.24
CA PHE A 104 -1.19 -16.51 5.01
C PHE A 104 -0.68 -15.06 5.00
N GLY A 105 -1.47 -14.10 5.48
CA GLY A 105 -1.07 -12.72 5.59
C GLY A 105 -0.01 -12.51 6.66
N GLY A 106 -0.18 -13.06 7.85
CA GLY A 106 0.79 -12.96 8.94
C GLY A 106 2.16 -13.53 8.57
N LYS A 107 2.18 -14.72 7.92
CA LYS A 107 3.43 -15.34 7.42
C LYS A 107 4.11 -14.46 6.35
N LEU A 108 3.33 -13.85 5.46
CA LEU A 108 3.83 -12.91 4.46
C LEU A 108 4.46 -11.68 5.12
N GLU A 109 3.77 -11.07 6.08
CA GLU A 109 4.27 -9.90 6.82
C GLU A 109 5.58 -10.21 7.54
N GLN A 110 5.67 -11.35 8.23
CA GLN A 110 6.89 -11.78 8.90
C GLN A 110 8.08 -11.86 7.93
N TRP A 111 7.91 -12.46 6.77
CA TRP A 111 8.99 -12.54 5.78
C TRP A 111 9.39 -11.21 5.19
N LEU A 112 8.45 -10.26 5.09
CA LEU A 112 8.76 -8.91 4.64
C LEU A 112 9.58 -8.16 5.70
N ASP A 113 9.25 -8.36 6.98
CA ASP A 113 10.00 -7.79 8.11
C ASP A 113 11.42 -8.39 8.25
N ASP A 114 11.62 -9.65 7.80
CA ASP A 114 12.95 -10.28 7.71
C ASP A 114 13.90 -9.55 6.72
N GLY A 115 13.39 -8.70 5.85
CA GLY A 115 14.19 -7.83 4.98
C GLY A 115 14.91 -8.55 3.85
N PHE A 116 14.33 -9.61 3.28
CA PHE A 116 14.90 -10.28 2.11
C PHE A 116 14.90 -9.38 0.86
N GLY A 117 15.81 -9.69 -0.07
CA GLY A 117 15.96 -9.03 -1.35
C GLY A 117 16.86 -7.80 -1.31
N SER A 118 16.80 -7.00 -2.36
CA SER A 118 17.64 -5.82 -2.55
C SER A 118 17.37 -4.70 -1.56
N CYS A 119 16.17 -4.64 -1.00
CA CYS A 119 15.75 -3.59 -0.06
C CYS A 119 16.02 -2.16 -0.57
N VAL A 120 15.87 -1.92 -1.86
CA VAL A 120 16.23 -0.63 -2.50
C VAL A 120 15.45 0.57 -1.95
N LEU A 121 14.30 0.34 -1.32
CA LEU A 121 13.50 1.40 -0.70
C LEU A 121 14.12 1.94 0.59
N LYS A 122 15.25 1.40 1.06
CA LYS A 122 16.10 2.01 2.09
C LYS A 122 16.67 3.34 1.62
N ASP A 123 16.95 3.48 0.32
CA ASP A 123 17.43 4.73 -0.26
C ASP A 123 16.35 5.81 -0.15
N SER A 124 16.71 6.95 0.42
CA SER A 124 15.77 8.05 0.68
C SER A 124 15.13 8.59 -0.60
N CYS A 125 15.89 8.68 -1.69
CA CYS A 125 15.37 9.14 -2.96
C CYS A 125 14.38 8.14 -3.57
N CYS A 126 14.64 6.84 -3.41
CA CYS A 126 13.69 5.80 -3.84
C CYS A 126 12.40 5.87 -3.03
N ARG A 127 12.52 6.08 -1.72
CA ARG A 127 11.37 6.25 -0.83
C ARG A 127 10.54 7.47 -1.19
N GLU A 128 11.17 8.63 -1.40
CA GLU A 128 10.48 9.85 -1.81
C GLU A 128 9.68 9.70 -3.10
N ILE A 129 10.19 8.95 -4.08
CA ILE A 129 9.45 8.66 -5.32
C ILE A 129 8.14 7.92 -5.00
N ILE A 130 8.19 6.93 -4.10
CA ILE A 130 6.99 6.20 -3.67
C ILE A 130 6.02 7.14 -2.93
N GLU A 131 6.51 7.90 -1.95
CA GLU A 131 5.69 8.81 -1.15
C GLU A 131 4.97 9.85 -2.02
N ARG A 132 5.67 10.43 -3.00
CA ARG A 132 5.08 11.36 -3.96
C ARG A 132 4.02 10.69 -4.83
N ALA A 133 4.28 9.47 -5.32
CA ALA A 133 3.31 8.73 -6.12
C ALA A 133 2.03 8.43 -5.33
N LEU A 134 2.17 8.05 -4.05
CA LEU A 134 1.03 7.79 -3.18
C LEU A 134 0.22 9.04 -2.84
N SER A 135 0.87 10.20 -2.75
CA SER A 135 0.21 11.45 -2.37
C SER A 135 -0.36 12.22 -3.57
N TYR A 136 0.05 11.90 -4.79
CA TYR A 136 -0.22 12.73 -5.97
C TYR A 136 -1.71 12.90 -6.32
N PHE A 137 -2.49 11.85 -6.21
CA PHE A 137 -3.93 11.86 -6.50
C PHE A 137 -4.80 11.77 -5.25
N ASP A 138 -4.23 12.04 -4.06
CA ASP A 138 -5.00 12.11 -2.83
C ASP A 138 -6.10 13.20 -2.93
N GLY A 139 -7.32 12.85 -2.57
CA GLY A 139 -8.49 13.71 -2.71
C GLY A 139 -9.09 13.79 -4.12
N GLN A 140 -8.47 13.12 -5.12
CA GLN A 140 -8.96 13.11 -6.51
C GLN A 140 -9.40 11.70 -6.94
N ARG A 141 -8.56 10.69 -6.72
CA ARG A 141 -8.83 9.30 -7.11
C ARG A 141 -9.07 8.39 -5.90
N TYR A 142 -8.61 8.80 -4.76
CA TYR A 142 -8.72 8.10 -3.49
C TYR A 142 -8.54 9.07 -2.32
N VAL A 143 -8.95 8.66 -1.15
CA VAL A 143 -8.59 9.31 0.12
C VAL A 143 -7.47 8.49 0.76
N LEU A 144 -6.31 9.10 0.94
CA LEU A 144 -5.14 8.46 1.55
C LEU A 144 -5.15 8.72 3.05
N TYR A 145 -5.26 7.68 3.87
CA TYR A 145 -5.30 7.82 5.33
C TYR A 145 -3.94 7.62 5.98
N ALA A 146 -3.24 6.56 5.62
CA ALA A 146 -1.91 6.29 6.16
C ALA A 146 -1.09 5.44 5.19
N PHE A 147 0.23 5.59 5.25
CA PHE A 147 1.14 4.68 4.55
C PHE A 147 2.50 4.63 5.26
N VAL A 148 3.25 3.58 4.97
CA VAL A 148 4.65 3.44 5.33
C VAL A 148 5.42 2.77 4.20
N VAL A 149 6.57 3.33 3.89
CA VAL A 149 7.52 2.75 2.91
C VAL A 149 8.60 2.02 3.68
N MET A 150 8.52 0.70 3.65
CA MET A 150 9.50 -0.21 4.25
C MET A 150 10.60 -0.56 3.24
N PRO A 151 11.72 -1.13 3.66
CA PRO A 151 12.88 -1.40 2.78
C PRO A 151 12.57 -2.21 1.51
N ASN A 152 11.60 -3.11 1.55
CA ASN A 152 11.25 -4.03 0.46
C ASN A 152 9.75 -4.13 0.17
N HIS A 153 8.91 -3.35 0.86
CA HIS A 153 7.47 -3.31 0.68
C HIS A 153 6.86 -1.98 1.12
N VAL A 154 5.58 -1.81 0.84
CA VAL A 154 4.81 -0.62 1.19
C VAL A 154 3.46 -1.06 1.74
N HIS A 155 3.06 -0.47 2.88
CA HIS A 155 1.70 -0.58 3.40
C HIS A 155 0.95 0.72 3.15
N VAL A 156 -0.30 0.62 2.70
CA VAL A 156 -1.16 1.78 2.43
C VAL A 156 -2.56 1.52 2.94
N LEU A 157 -3.11 2.50 3.65
CA LEU A 157 -4.50 2.55 4.08
C LEU A 157 -5.19 3.68 3.31
N PHE A 158 -6.14 3.35 2.46
CA PHE A 158 -6.81 4.31 1.59
C PHE A 158 -8.25 3.87 1.26
N ALA A 159 -9.05 4.78 0.73
CA ALA A 159 -10.36 4.47 0.15
C ALA A 159 -10.41 4.98 -1.29
N PRO A 160 -10.80 4.15 -2.28
CA PRO A 160 -11.05 4.60 -3.64
C PRO A 160 -12.17 5.65 -3.67
N LEU A 161 -12.09 6.58 -4.63
CA LEU A 161 -13.18 7.51 -4.97
C LEU A 161 -13.71 7.14 -6.35
N ALA A 162 -15.03 7.01 -6.47
CA ALA A 162 -15.65 6.72 -7.76
C ALA A 162 -15.24 7.73 -8.85
N PRO A 163 -14.97 7.31 -10.08
CA PRO A 163 -15.14 5.96 -10.64
C PRO A 163 -13.90 5.06 -10.52
N HIS A 164 -12.90 5.42 -9.71
CA HIS A 164 -11.66 4.69 -9.60
C HIS A 164 -11.80 3.44 -8.71
N THR A 165 -11.13 2.36 -9.10
CA THR A 165 -11.12 1.10 -8.34
C THR A 165 -9.78 0.89 -7.65
N MET A 166 -9.77 0.06 -6.59
CA MET A 166 -8.55 -0.35 -5.91
C MET A 166 -7.48 -0.84 -6.91
N SER A 167 -7.87 -1.74 -7.81
CA SER A 167 -6.94 -2.36 -8.77
C SER A 167 -6.29 -1.32 -9.69
N THR A 168 -7.07 -0.36 -10.23
CA THR A 168 -6.55 0.68 -11.12
C THR A 168 -5.61 1.64 -10.39
N ILE A 169 -5.90 1.95 -9.13
CA ILE A 169 -5.08 2.82 -8.28
C ILE A 169 -3.73 2.15 -7.99
N ILE A 170 -3.76 0.90 -7.49
CA ILE A 170 -2.53 0.14 -7.17
C ILE A 170 -1.68 -0.06 -8.42
N GLN A 171 -2.31 -0.40 -9.55
CA GLN A 171 -1.60 -0.55 -10.83
C GLN A 171 -0.93 0.75 -11.25
N SER A 172 -1.60 1.89 -11.09
CA SER A 172 -1.04 3.21 -11.38
C SER A 172 0.21 3.49 -10.54
N TRP A 173 0.15 3.29 -9.21
CA TRP A 173 1.30 3.44 -8.32
C TRP A 173 2.47 2.54 -8.73
N LYS A 174 2.20 1.25 -8.93
CA LYS A 174 3.24 0.26 -9.28
C LYS A 174 3.87 0.54 -10.64
N SER A 175 3.08 0.88 -11.65
CA SER A 175 3.58 1.14 -13.00
C SER A 175 4.41 2.42 -13.07
N PHE A 176 3.93 3.49 -12.45
CA PHE A 176 4.62 4.77 -12.40
C PHE A 176 5.97 4.65 -11.68
N THR A 177 5.95 4.12 -10.47
CA THR A 177 7.16 4.00 -9.64
C THR A 177 8.17 3.02 -10.23
N ALA A 178 7.74 1.88 -10.78
CA ALA A 178 8.62 0.93 -11.45
C ALA A 178 9.35 1.56 -12.65
N ARG A 179 8.65 2.41 -13.43
CA ARG A 179 9.25 3.10 -14.57
C ARG A 179 10.38 4.05 -14.13
N ILE A 180 10.14 4.83 -13.07
CA ILE A 180 11.14 5.77 -12.54
C ILE A 180 12.30 5.01 -11.90
N MET A 181 12.00 3.99 -11.09
CA MET A 181 13.03 3.17 -10.44
C MET A 181 13.96 2.50 -11.45
N ARG A 182 13.41 1.95 -12.55
CA ARG A 182 14.25 1.37 -13.62
C ARG A 182 15.21 2.37 -14.25
N LYS A 183 14.77 3.61 -14.44
CA LYS A 183 15.65 4.68 -14.96
C LYS A 183 16.76 5.03 -13.96
N ARG A 184 16.47 4.96 -12.66
CA ARG A 184 17.37 5.36 -11.62
C ARG A 184 18.40 4.30 -11.25
N ILE A 185 17.95 3.08 -10.99
CA ILE A 185 18.77 1.99 -10.46
C ILE A 185 19.11 0.92 -11.50
N GLY A 186 18.52 1.02 -12.70
CA GLY A 186 18.63 -0.03 -13.72
C GLY A 186 17.87 -1.30 -13.32
N GLY A 187 18.34 -2.43 -13.82
CA GLY A 187 17.81 -3.75 -13.49
C GLY A 187 16.94 -4.36 -14.59
N ILE A 188 16.90 -5.70 -14.59
CA ILE A 188 16.13 -6.51 -15.53
C ILE A 188 15.01 -7.21 -14.74
N GLY A 189 13.83 -7.34 -15.35
CA GLY A 189 12.69 -8.00 -14.72
C GLY A 189 11.71 -7.06 -14.00
N PRO A 190 10.72 -7.60 -13.29
CA PRO A 190 9.72 -6.80 -12.60
C PRO A 190 10.31 -6.11 -11.36
N PHE A 191 9.96 -4.84 -11.16
CA PHE A 191 10.33 -4.09 -9.95
C PHE A 191 9.41 -4.49 -8.76
N TRP A 192 8.11 -4.53 -9.01
CA TRP A 192 7.12 -4.96 -8.04
C TRP A 192 6.68 -6.40 -8.30
N GLN A 193 6.37 -7.13 -7.24
CA GLN A 193 5.61 -8.37 -7.36
C GLN A 193 4.26 -8.08 -8.02
N LYS A 194 3.78 -8.98 -8.91
CA LYS A 194 2.53 -8.78 -9.63
C LYS A 194 1.35 -8.58 -8.69
N GLU A 195 1.19 -9.49 -7.75
CA GLU A 195 0.11 -9.47 -6.77
C GLU A 195 0.40 -8.51 -5.60
N SER A 196 -0.65 -8.01 -5.00
CA SER A 196 -0.66 -7.30 -3.72
C SER A 196 -1.54 -8.06 -2.73
N TRP A 197 -1.33 -7.86 -1.45
CA TRP A 197 -2.17 -8.37 -0.39
C TRP A 197 -3.08 -7.25 0.11
N ASP A 198 -4.39 -7.48 0.15
CA ASP A 198 -5.36 -6.47 0.57
C ASP A 198 -6.39 -7.02 1.55
N ARG A 199 -6.91 -6.12 2.37
CA ARG A 199 -7.98 -6.39 3.33
C ARG A 199 -8.92 -5.21 3.41
N LEU A 200 -10.23 -5.48 3.35
CA LEU A 200 -11.24 -4.47 3.63
C LEU A 200 -11.24 -4.12 5.13
N ILE A 201 -11.43 -2.86 5.43
CA ILE A 201 -11.57 -2.38 6.81
C ILE A 201 -13.02 -2.52 7.24
N ARG A 202 -13.25 -3.28 8.30
CA ARG A 202 -14.59 -3.70 8.75
C ARG A 202 -15.23 -2.75 9.74
N SER A 203 -14.44 -2.01 10.51
CA SER A 203 -14.93 -1.16 11.59
C SER A 203 -13.95 -0.04 11.90
N GLU A 204 -14.39 0.93 12.70
CA GLU A 204 -13.52 1.99 13.19
C GLU A 204 -12.37 1.45 14.06
N SER A 205 -12.63 0.44 14.88
CA SER A 205 -11.59 -0.21 15.68
C SER A 205 -10.54 -0.90 14.81
N HIS A 206 -10.96 -1.59 13.75
CA HIS A 206 -10.05 -2.18 12.77
C HIS A 206 -9.25 -1.10 12.03
N PHE A 207 -9.88 0.01 11.62
CA PHE A 207 -9.19 1.14 11.00
C PHE A 207 -8.09 1.69 11.92
N ARG A 208 -8.40 1.95 13.18
CA ARG A 208 -7.43 2.44 14.18
C ARG A 208 -6.29 1.46 14.39
N TYR A 209 -6.61 0.17 14.50
CA TYR A 209 -5.59 -0.87 14.62
C TYR A 209 -4.61 -0.84 13.44
N VAL A 210 -5.12 -0.79 12.21
CA VAL A 210 -4.28 -0.77 10.99
C VAL A 210 -3.49 0.54 10.89
N ALA A 211 -4.09 1.69 11.19
CA ALA A 211 -3.37 2.98 11.20
C ALA A 211 -2.22 2.98 12.21
N ASN A 212 -2.44 2.44 13.42
CA ASN A 212 -1.40 2.27 14.42
C ASN A 212 -0.35 1.24 14.01
N TYR A 213 -0.75 0.17 13.34
CA TYR A 213 0.17 -0.81 12.76
C TYR A 213 1.12 -0.12 11.77
N ILE A 214 0.59 0.66 10.82
CA ILE A 214 1.39 1.44 9.86
C ILE A 214 2.35 2.38 10.57
N ARG A 215 1.87 3.14 11.56
CA ARG A 215 2.69 4.10 12.34
C ARG A 215 3.86 3.42 13.05
N ASN A 216 3.63 2.26 13.62
CA ASN A 216 4.61 1.55 14.44
C ASN A 216 5.45 0.54 13.66
N ASN A 217 5.13 0.27 12.39
CA ASN A 217 5.81 -0.71 11.56
C ASN A 217 7.33 -0.49 11.49
N PRO A 218 7.85 0.74 11.30
CA PRO A 218 9.29 0.98 11.25
C PRO A 218 10.05 0.54 12.51
N ARG A 219 9.37 0.52 13.67
CA ARG A 219 9.96 0.11 14.96
C ARG A 219 10.01 -1.40 15.16
N LYS A 220 9.18 -2.16 14.43
CA LYS A 220 9.10 -3.62 14.55
C LYS A 220 10.13 -4.34 13.69
N SER A 221 10.54 -3.74 12.60
CA SER A 221 11.55 -4.32 11.74
C SER A 221 12.92 -4.24 12.43
N ASN A 222 13.66 -5.34 12.45
CA ASN A 222 15.05 -5.39 12.92
C ASN A 222 16.02 -4.60 12.04
N ILE A 223 15.50 -3.81 11.11
CA ILE A 223 16.28 -2.94 10.25
C ILE A 223 16.50 -1.65 11.03
N PRO A 224 17.76 -1.19 11.18
CA PRO A 224 18.04 0.06 11.85
C PRO A 224 17.12 1.13 11.32
N VAL A 225 16.25 1.63 12.18
CA VAL A 225 15.25 2.63 11.84
C VAL A 225 16.01 3.79 11.26
N TYR A 226 15.91 3.99 9.97
CA TYR A 226 16.23 5.29 9.41
C TYR A 226 15.23 6.24 10.05
N ALA A 227 15.73 6.85 11.10
CA ALA A 227 15.08 7.81 11.94
C ALA A 227 13.68 8.12 11.43
N SER A 228 12.75 7.33 11.91
CA SER A 228 11.63 7.97 12.41
C SER A 228 10.40 8.28 11.59
N GLU A 229 9.97 9.33 11.84
CA GLU A 229 8.76 10.09 11.55
C GLU A 229 8.47 10.31 10.06
N THR A 230 9.48 10.11 9.19
CA THR A 230 9.35 10.34 7.75
C THR A 230 8.90 9.13 6.94
N CYS A 231 9.07 7.91 7.45
CA CYS A 231 8.72 6.69 6.69
C CYS A 231 7.24 6.32 6.81
N ALA A 232 6.59 6.71 7.90
CA ALA A 232 5.16 6.49 8.11
C ALA A 232 4.45 7.84 8.15
N LYS A 233 3.52 8.04 7.23
CA LYS A 233 2.69 9.25 7.18
C LYS A 233 1.25 8.90 7.46
N ILE A 234 0.61 9.71 8.30
CA ILE A 234 -0.83 9.68 8.53
C ILE A 234 -1.39 10.93 7.85
N CYS A 235 -2.22 10.68 6.85
CA CYS A 235 -2.86 11.69 6.04
C CYS A 235 -4.35 11.73 6.41
N ASN A 236 -4.97 12.91 6.27
CA ASN A 236 -6.42 13.06 6.50
C ASN A 236 -6.92 12.50 7.84
N TRP A 237 -6.07 12.57 8.87
CA TRP A 237 -6.41 12.21 10.23
C TRP A 237 -6.96 13.46 10.93
N ASP A 238 -8.15 13.35 11.47
CA ASP A 238 -8.75 14.40 12.26
C ASP A 238 -8.14 14.38 13.69
N ASP A 239 -7.72 15.56 14.19
CA ASP A 239 -7.18 15.73 15.55
C ASP A 239 -8.15 15.22 16.64
N SER A 240 -9.45 15.16 16.35
CA SER A 240 -10.44 14.54 17.22
C SER A 240 -10.22 13.03 17.38
N MET A 241 -9.69 12.36 16.37
CA MET A 241 -9.33 10.94 16.41
C MET A 241 -8.04 10.70 17.21
N GLU A 242 -7.11 11.63 17.22
CA GLU A 242 -5.87 11.51 18.00
C GLU A 242 -6.12 11.57 19.51
N LYS A 243 -7.07 12.40 19.95
CA LYS A 243 -7.49 12.49 21.35
C LYS A 243 -8.19 11.23 21.88
N ARG A 244 -8.73 10.40 21.00
CA ARG A 244 -9.38 9.14 21.36
C ARG A 244 -8.42 7.94 21.37
N LEU A 245 -7.15 8.13 21.00
CA LEU A 245 -6.10 7.11 20.98
C LEU A 245 -5.24 7.11 22.25
N LYS A 246 -5.43 8.08 23.13
CA LYS A 246 -4.83 8.18 24.46
C LYS A 246 -5.80 7.62 25.51
#